data_049fc82f1c771ba3b3d86c350a04d152
#
_entry.id   049fc82f1c771ba3b3d86c350a04d152
#
_cell.length_a   1.000
_cell.length_b   1.000
_cell.length_c   1.000
_cell.angle_alpha   90.00
_cell.angle_beta   90.00
_cell.angle_gamma   90.00
#
_symmetry.space_group_name_H-M   'P 1'
#
loop_
_entity.id
_entity.type
_entity.pdbx_description
1 polymer ?
#
loop_
_entity_poly.entity_id
_entity_poly.type
_entity_poly.pdbx_seq_one_letter_code
_entity_poly.pdbx_strand_id
1 'polypeptide(L)'
;MKSIAIPQNLKEEYPFESNFFEVAPDTHLHYVDEGRDNEKILVMVHGNPTWSFFYRNLIKKFSKTHRVIAVDHIGCGLSSKPQDYDYSLKNHIENLSQLFRQKVLTINPNARFDLIVHDWGGAIGSGFALNFKERLDKMVIMNTAAFTDTFIPKRINLCKLPVVGEPMVRAFNAFAWPATFMAVNKPLPKTIKSGYLLPYDNYQNRIATARFVKDIPMNDKHPTWATLKEIENGLKGLEGKKLILWGEKDFCFTPHFFKRWLDFYPEAQSQMLPNAGHYLLEDEPQQTENLISTFFKQV
;
A
#
# COMPACT_ATOMS: atom_id res chain seq x y z
N MET A 1 -22.15 10.07 -3.15
CA MET A 1 -21.24 8.90 -3.20
C MET A 1 -22.02 7.63 -2.87
N LYS A 2 -22.05 6.58 -3.72
CA LYS A 2 -22.55 5.26 -3.31
C LYS A 2 -21.41 4.58 -2.52
N SER A 3 -21.49 4.58 -1.19
CA SER A 3 -20.53 3.85 -0.37
C SER A 3 -20.70 2.33 -0.61
N ILE A 4 -19.59 1.64 -0.84
CA ILE A 4 -19.58 0.18 -0.86
C ILE A 4 -19.79 -0.28 0.59
N ALA A 5 -20.90 -0.92 0.87
CA ALA A 5 -21.19 -1.46 2.20
C ALA A 5 -20.37 -2.74 2.44
N ILE A 6 -19.79 -2.87 3.63
CA ILE A 6 -19.12 -4.11 4.05
C ILE A 6 -20.21 -5.17 4.31
N PRO A 7 -20.22 -6.29 3.56
CA PRO A 7 -21.19 -7.37 3.76
C PRO A 7 -21.06 -8.01 5.14
N GLN A 8 -22.16 -8.58 5.65
CA GLN A 8 -22.20 -9.16 7.00
C GLN A 8 -21.10 -10.21 7.24
N ASN A 9 -20.82 -11.05 6.25
CA ASN A 9 -19.79 -12.09 6.33
C ASN A 9 -18.34 -11.54 6.35
N LEU A 10 -18.13 -10.24 6.11
CA LEU A 10 -16.84 -9.58 6.19
C LEU A 10 -16.69 -8.68 7.42
N LYS A 11 -17.76 -8.46 8.19
CA LYS A 11 -17.72 -7.55 9.34
C LYS A 11 -16.76 -7.99 10.46
N GLU A 12 -16.58 -9.31 10.65
CA GLU A 12 -15.59 -9.82 11.61
C GLU A 12 -14.15 -9.59 11.14
N GLU A 13 -13.93 -9.72 9.83
CA GLU A 13 -12.62 -9.50 9.24
C GLU A 13 -12.29 -8.02 9.16
N TYR A 14 -13.27 -7.17 8.86
CA TYR A 14 -13.09 -5.74 8.67
C TYR A 14 -14.14 -4.94 9.45
N PRO A 15 -14.02 -4.85 10.80
CA PRO A 15 -15.00 -4.22 11.67
C PRO A 15 -14.83 -2.71 11.83
N PHE A 16 -13.99 -2.06 11.01
CA PHE A 16 -13.57 -0.68 11.20
C PHE A 16 -14.61 0.32 10.70
N GLU A 17 -14.68 1.48 11.37
CA GLU A 17 -15.43 2.62 10.89
C GLU A 17 -14.80 3.22 9.64
N SER A 18 -15.65 3.58 8.68
CA SER A 18 -15.22 4.27 7.46
C SER A 18 -15.10 5.78 7.72
N ASN A 19 -13.92 6.32 7.46
CA ASN A 19 -13.71 7.77 7.43
C ASN A 19 -13.42 8.21 5.99
N PHE A 20 -13.81 9.44 5.66
CA PHE A 20 -13.62 9.98 4.32
C PHE A 20 -12.97 11.37 4.40
N PHE A 21 -12.03 11.60 3.50
CA PHE A 21 -11.33 12.87 3.35
C PHE A 21 -11.45 13.34 1.91
N GLU A 22 -11.99 14.52 1.69
CA GLU A 22 -12.14 15.09 0.37
C GLU A 22 -10.80 15.63 -0.12
N VAL A 23 -10.27 15.04 -1.20
CA VAL A 23 -8.99 15.40 -1.83
C VAL A 23 -9.17 16.31 -3.06
N ALA A 24 -10.36 16.30 -3.65
CA ALA A 24 -10.81 17.16 -4.74
C ALA A 24 -12.35 17.19 -4.73
N PRO A 25 -13.01 18.12 -5.42
CA PRO A 25 -14.47 18.17 -5.50
C PRO A 25 -15.07 16.78 -5.82
N ASP A 26 -16.01 16.33 -4.99
CA ASP A 26 -16.68 15.02 -5.09
C ASP A 26 -15.74 13.80 -5.07
N THR A 27 -14.47 13.97 -4.71
CA THR A 27 -13.47 12.90 -4.68
C THR A 27 -12.97 12.68 -3.27
N HIS A 28 -13.32 11.53 -2.68
CA HIS A 28 -13.08 11.21 -1.29
C HIS A 28 -12.13 10.02 -1.14
N LEU A 29 -11.09 10.22 -0.36
CA LEU A 29 -10.16 9.18 0.08
C LEU A 29 -10.75 8.54 1.35
N HIS A 30 -10.98 7.23 1.28
CA HIS A 30 -11.35 6.45 2.46
C HIS A 30 -10.11 6.16 3.30
N TYR A 31 -10.29 6.15 4.61
CA TYR A 31 -9.25 5.69 5.54
C TYR A 31 -9.87 5.11 6.82
N VAL A 32 -9.17 4.17 7.42
CA VAL A 32 -9.40 3.67 8.77
C VAL A 32 -8.61 4.55 9.73
N ASP A 33 -9.21 4.91 10.86
CA ASP A 33 -8.57 5.70 11.93
C ASP A 33 -8.95 5.11 13.28
N GLU A 34 -8.18 4.10 13.71
CA GLU A 34 -8.42 3.32 14.92
C GLU A 34 -7.40 3.63 16.02
N GLY A 35 -7.81 3.51 17.28
CA GLY A 35 -6.92 3.78 18.42
C GLY A 35 -6.57 5.25 18.59
N ARG A 36 -7.51 6.16 18.32
CA ARG A 36 -7.33 7.62 18.27
C ARG A 36 -6.75 8.26 19.52
N ASP A 37 -6.92 7.61 20.67
CA ASP A 37 -6.42 8.10 21.96
C ASP A 37 -4.92 7.81 22.18
N ASN A 38 -4.28 7.03 21.29
CA ASN A 38 -2.86 6.75 21.39
C ASN A 38 -2.02 7.89 20.79
N GLU A 39 -0.93 8.24 21.45
CA GLU A 39 0.01 9.29 21.02
C GLU A 39 0.86 8.87 19.81
N LYS A 40 1.24 7.58 19.74
CA LYS A 40 2.03 7.04 18.64
C LYS A 40 1.15 6.86 17.42
N ILE A 41 1.62 7.32 16.28
CA ILE A 41 0.88 7.25 15.02
C ILE A 41 1.53 6.20 14.12
N LEU A 42 0.69 5.33 13.54
CA LEU A 42 1.11 4.34 12.56
C LEU A 42 0.33 4.53 11.26
N VAL A 43 1.04 4.88 10.20
CA VAL A 43 0.46 5.03 8.86
C VAL A 43 0.72 3.74 8.06
N MET A 44 -0.33 3.18 7.45
CA MET A 44 -0.24 1.97 6.63
C MET A 44 -0.65 2.30 5.19
N VAL A 45 0.24 2.00 4.23
CA VAL A 45 0.09 2.37 2.82
C VAL A 45 0.13 1.13 1.95
N HIS A 46 -1.02 0.77 1.39
CA HIS A 46 -1.20 -0.41 0.54
C HIS A 46 -0.77 -0.15 -0.91
N GLY A 47 -0.82 -1.18 -1.74
CA GLY A 47 -0.55 -1.10 -3.17
C GLY A 47 -1.71 -1.59 -4.05
N ASN A 48 -1.39 -2.08 -5.24
CA ASN A 48 -2.35 -2.50 -6.25
C ASN A 48 -2.33 -4.03 -6.46
N PRO A 49 -3.45 -4.75 -6.37
CA PRO A 49 -4.83 -4.30 -6.22
C PRO A 49 -5.36 -4.42 -4.79
N THR A 50 -4.50 -4.27 -3.79
CA THR A 50 -4.94 -4.33 -2.39
C THR A 50 -5.65 -3.04 -1.96
N TRP A 51 -6.12 -3.02 -0.72
CA TRP A 51 -6.69 -1.88 -0.02
C TRP A 51 -6.47 -2.07 1.48
N SER A 52 -6.94 -1.20 2.35
CA SER A 52 -6.71 -1.28 3.80
C SER A 52 -7.10 -2.64 4.42
N PHE A 53 -7.93 -3.44 3.76
CA PHE A 53 -8.22 -4.83 4.10
C PHE A 53 -6.98 -5.73 4.21
N PHE A 54 -5.94 -5.45 3.41
CA PHE A 54 -4.66 -6.16 3.51
C PHE A 54 -4.05 -6.02 4.90
N TYR A 55 -4.22 -4.87 5.52
CA TYR A 55 -3.71 -4.56 6.85
C TYR A 55 -4.67 -4.89 8.00
N ARG A 56 -5.86 -5.48 7.76
CA ARG A 56 -6.92 -5.66 8.76
C ARG A 56 -6.45 -6.26 10.09
N ASN A 57 -5.56 -7.25 10.05
CA ASN A 57 -5.03 -7.90 11.25
C ASN A 57 -4.02 -7.00 11.99
N LEU A 58 -3.18 -6.28 11.25
CA LEU A 58 -2.26 -5.29 11.83
C LEU A 58 -3.02 -4.11 12.43
N ILE A 59 -4.10 -3.64 11.79
CA ILE A 59 -4.96 -2.59 12.34
C ILE A 59 -5.54 -3.03 13.68
N LYS A 60 -6.18 -4.22 13.75
CA LYS A 60 -6.72 -4.80 14.99
C LYS A 60 -5.66 -4.92 16.09
N LYS A 61 -4.43 -5.26 15.72
CA LYS A 61 -3.31 -5.44 16.65
C LYS A 61 -2.79 -4.12 17.17
N PHE A 62 -2.43 -3.23 16.26
CA PHE A 62 -1.69 -2.02 16.60
C PHE A 62 -2.58 -0.88 17.08
N SER A 63 -3.89 -0.89 16.82
CA SER A 63 -4.83 0.10 17.38
C SER A 63 -4.88 0.11 18.93
N LYS A 64 -4.36 -0.95 19.55
CA LYS A 64 -4.23 -1.03 21.02
C LYS A 64 -3.08 -0.16 21.57
N THR A 65 -2.13 0.25 20.75
CA THR A 65 -0.90 0.95 21.15
C THR A 65 -0.54 2.14 20.27
N HIS A 66 -1.19 2.27 19.12
CA HIS A 66 -0.97 3.33 18.14
C HIS A 66 -2.33 3.85 17.62
N ARG A 67 -2.38 5.11 17.27
CA ARG A 67 -3.40 5.61 16.35
C ARG A 67 -3.03 5.13 14.95
N VAL A 68 -3.79 4.18 14.43
CA VAL A 68 -3.54 3.56 13.12
C VAL A 68 -4.34 4.25 12.05
N ILE A 69 -3.66 4.79 11.04
CA ILE A 69 -4.24 5.38 9.85
C ILE A 69 -3.90 4.49 8.65
N ALA A 70 -4.88 3.74 8.15
CA ALA A 70 -4.74 2.91 6.96
C ALA A 70 -5.60 3.49 5.83
N VAL A 71 -4.95 3.98 4.77
CA VAL A 71 -5.64 4.65 3.66
C VAL A 71 -6.05 3.66 2.59
N ASP A 72 -7.12 4.00 1.85
CA ASP A 72 -7.41 3.40 0.54
C ASP A 72 -7.10 4.46 -0.52
N HIS A 73 -6.15 4.20 -1.41
CA HIS A 73 -5.85 5.14 -2.49
C HIS A 73 -7.08 5.42 -3.35
N ILE A 74 -7.18 6.63 -3.92
CA ILE A 74 -8.26 6.95 -4.85
C ILE A 74 -8.33 5.87 -5.94
N GLY A 75 -9.56 5.35 -6.16
CA GLY A 75 -9.82 4.24 -7.06
C GLY A 75 -9.71 2.85 -6.44
N CYS A 76 -9.13 2.71 -5.24
CA CYS A 76 -8.99 1.45 -4.50
C CYS A 76 -9.95 1.39 -3.33
N GLY A 77 -10.15 0.19 -2.78
CA GLY A 77 -10.93 -0.02 -1.55
C GLY A 77 -12.28 0.70 -1.57
N LEU A 78 -12.56 1.40 -0.49
CA LEU A 78 -13.80 2.16 -0.31
C LEU A 78 -13.71 3.62 -0.78
N SER A 79 -12.56 4.05 -1.30
CA SER A 79 -12.37 5.38 -1.87
C SER A 79 -13.17 5.62 -3.15
N SER A 80 -13.40 6.89 -3.50
CA SER A 80 -13.99 7.30 -4.77
C SER A 80 -13.24 6.72 -5.97
N LYS A 81 -13.96 6.43 -7.06
CA LYS A 81 -13.41 5.85 -8.29
C LYS A 81 -13.73 6.70 -9.52
N PRO A 82 -13.30 8.00 -9.52
CA PRO A 82 -13.59 8.90 -10.63
C PRO A 82 -12.93 8.39 -11.92
N GLN A 83 -13.65 8.47 -13.04
CA GLN A 83 -13.15 7.98 -14.32
C GLN A 83 -12.19 8.98 -14.97
N ASP A 84 -12.35 10.26 -14.64
CA ASP A 84 -11.46 11.36 -15.04
C ASP A 84 -10.72 11.88 -13.81
N TYR A 85 -9.57 11.26 -13.51
CA TYR A 85 -8.73 11.59 -12.36
C TYR A 85 -7.27 11.28 -12.69
N ASP A 86 -6.36 12.09 -12.14
CA ASP A 86 -4.93 11.83 -12.23
C ASP A 86 -4.51 10.75 -11.21
N TYR A 87 -4.38 9.53 -11.69
CA TYR A 87 -3.92 8.37 -10.92
C TYR A 87 -2.39 8.24 -10.86
N SER A 88 -1.64 9.34 -11.02
CA SER A 88 -0.18 9.33 -10.97
C SER A 88 0.35 9.10 -9.54
N LEU A 89 1.58 8.54 -9.46
CA LEU A 89 2.31 8.39 -8.19
C LEU A 89 2.36 9.71 -7.41
N LYS A 90 2.67 10.83 -8.09
CA LYS A 90 2.74 12.15 -7.47
C LYS A 90 1.43 12.55 -6.79
N ASN A 91 0.30 12.29 -7.44
CA ASN A 91 -1.00 12.65 -6.90
C ASN A 91 -1.41 11.77 -5.71
N HIS A 92 -1.09 10.46 -5.75
CA HIS A 92 -1.30 9.59 -4.58
C HIS A 92 -0.46 10.00 -3.37
N ILE A 93 0.78 10.45 -3.57
CA ILE A 93 1.64 11.00 -2.50
C ILE A 93 1.00 12.26 -1.91
N GLU A 94 0.52 13.17 -2.76
CA GLU A 94 -0.09 14.43 -2.29
C GLU A 94 -1.40 14.18 -1.52
N ASN A 95 -2.26 13.26 -2.00
CA ASN A 95 -3.49 12.89 -1.29
C ASN A 95 -3.20 12.41 0.15
N LEU A 96 -2.21 11.51 0.31
CA LEU A 96 -1.80 11.02 1.63
C LEU A 96 -1.21 12.14 2.48
N SER A 97 -0.42 13.02 1.87
CA SER A 97 0.21 14.17 2.55
C SER A 97 -0.84 15.17 3.03
N GLN A 98 -1.87 15.45 2.24
CA GLN A 98 -2.98 16.33 2.63
C GLN A 98 -3.80 15.72 3.77
N LEU A 99 -4.13 14.43 3.69
CA LEU A 99 -4.80 13.72 4.79
C LEU A 99 -4.00 13.87 6.09
N PHE A 100 -2.70 13.60 6.05
CA PHE A 100 -1.84 13.66 7.25
C PHE A 100 -1.77 15.09 7.81
N ARG A 101 -1.57 16.10 6.97
CA ARG A 101 -1.59 17.52 7.40
C ARG A 101 -2.90 17.88 8.09
N GLN A 102 -4.05 17.53 7.50
CA GLN A 102 -5.35 17.97 7.98
C GLN A 102 -5.94 17.12 9.11
N LYS A 103 -5.66 15.83 9.16
CA LYS A 103 -6.25 14.93 10.17
C LYS A 103 -5.30 14.58 11.31
N VAL A 104 -4.02 14.86 11.15
CA VAL A 104 -2.99 14.57 12.17
C VAL A 104 -2.35 15.86 12.66
N LEU A 105 -1.71 16.63 11.77
CA LEU A 105 -0.90 17.77 12.18
C LEU A 105 -1.73 18.97 12.67
N THR A 106 -3.00 19.10 12.28
CA THR A 106 -3.92 20.09 12.87
C THR A 106 -4.26 19.79 14.33
N ILE A 107 -4.28 18.50 14.72
CA ILE A 107 -4.56 18.05 16.09
C ILE A 107 -3.27 18.06 16.91
N ASN A 108 -2.19 17.49 16.37
CA ASN A 108 -0.86 17.44 17.00
C ASN A 108 0.21 17.94 16.02
N PRO A 109 0.57 19.23 16.05
CA PRO A 109 1.57 19.82 15.15
C PRO A 109 2.96 19.19 15.25
N ASN A 110 3.27 18.54 16.37
CA ASN A 110 4.55 17.87 16.62
C ASN A 110 4.50 16.35 16.42
N ALA A 111 3.41 15.83 15.89
CA ALA A 111 3.23 14.41 15.70
C ALA A 111 4.38 13.80 14.87
N ARG A 112 4.89 12.67 15.35
CA ARG A 112 5.80 11.77 14.64
C ARG A 112 5.03 10.52 14.25
N PHE A 113 5.54 9.74 13.31
CA PHE A 113 4.83 8.56 12.82
C PHE A 113 5.78 7.40 12.51
N ASP A 114 5.24 6.22 12.69
CA ASP A 114 5.73 4.98 12.12
C ASP A 114 5.03 4.70 10.80
N LEU A 115 5.68 4.00 9.87
CA LEU A 115 5.17 3.75 8.53
C LEU A 115 5.27 2.26 8.18
N ILE A 116 4.21 1.69 7.61
CA ILE A 116 4.22 0.35 7.00
C ILE A 116 3.83 0.50 5.53
N VAL A 117 4.65 -0.06 4.63
CA VAL A 117 4.45 0.02 3.18
C VAL A 117 4.51 -1.34 2.52
N HIS A 118 3.70 -1.52 1.46
CA HIS A 118 3.66 -2.73 0.65
C HIS A 118 3.31 -2.39 -0.80
N ASP A 119 3.93 -3.05 -1.78
CA ASP A 119 3.70 -2.89 -3.22
C ASP A 119 3.83 -1.41 -3.65
N TRP A 120 2.87 -0.81 -4.35
CA TRP A 120 2.86 0.62 -4.68
C TRP A 120 2.96 1.53 -3.46
N GLY A 121 2.50 1.02 -2.31
CA GLY A 121 2.66 1.73 -1.04
C GLY A 121 4.10 2.05 -0.69
N GLY A 122 5.09 1.32 -1.22
CA GLY A 122 6.50 1.64 -1.05
C GLY A 122 6.89 2.96 -1.68
N ALA A 123 6.55 3.17 -2.95
CA ALA A 123 6.82 4.43 -3.65
C ALA A 123 5.98 5.58 -3.06
N ILE A 124 4.67 5.35 -2.83
CA ILE A 124 3.77 6.37 -2.27
C ILE A 124 4.17 6.73 -0.85
N GLY A 125 4.39 5.73 0.02
CA GLY A 125 4.76 5.95 1.42
C GLY A 125 6.15 6.55 1.57
N SER A 126 7.12 6.19 0.72
CA SER A 126 8.45 6.83 0.73
C SER A 126 8.37 8.29 0.29
N GLY A 127 7.63 8.61 -0.77
CA GLY A 127 7.40 9.99 -1.19
C GLY A 127 6.68 10.81 -0.12
N PHE A 128 5.67 10.22 0.53
CA PHE A 128 5.02 10.83 1.70
C PHE A 128 6.01 11.05 2.85
N ALA A 129 6.83 10.05 3.20
CA ALA A 129 7.81 10.18 4.26
C ALA A 129 8.84 11.28 3.98
N LEU A 130 9.25 11.46 2.72
CA LEU A 130 10.15 12.56 2.33
C LEU A 130 9.54 13.95 2.56
N ASN A 131 8.22 14.10 2.37
CA ASN A 131 7.51 15.36 2.68
C ASN A 131 7.49 15.66 4.18
N PHE A 132 7.75 14.66 5.04
CA PHE A 132 7.73 14.75 6.51
C PHE A 132 8.92 14.04 7.16
N LYS A 133 10.09 14.06 6.51
CA LYS A 133 11.25 13.24 6.88
C LYS A 133 11.68 13.38 8.35
N GLU A 134 11.57 14.57 8.92
CA GLU A 134 11.93 14.85 10.32
C GLU A 134 10.96 14.21 11.34
N ARG A 135 9.83 13.67 10.87
CA ARG A 135 8.77 13.09 11.68
C ARG A 135 8.70 11.57 11.60
N LEU A 136 9.49 10.95 10.73
CA LEU A 136 9.53 9.49 10.58
C LEU A 136 10.36 8.88 11.71
N ASP A 137 9.75 7.99 12.51
CA ASP A 137 10.44 7.25 13.56
C ASP A 137 10.91 5.87 13.09
N LYS A 138 10.00 5.08 12.54
CA LYS A 138 10.29 3.72 12.07
C LYS A 138 9.58 3.43 10.76
N MET A 139 10.17 2.57 9.94
CA MET A 139 9.56 2.16 8.67
C MET A 139 9.69 0.65 8.48
N VAL A 140 8.55 0.00 8.22
CA VAL A 140 8.46 -1.40 7.81
C VAL A 140 8.22 -1.46 6.31
N ILE A 141 9.13 -2.12 5.60
CA ILE A 141 9.15 -2.24 4.14
C ILE A 141 8.85 -3.68 3.77
N MET A 142 7.76 -3.92 3.03
CA MET A 142 7.31 -5.26 2.67
C MET A 142 7.08 -5.36 1.17
N ASN A 143 7.77 -6.30 0.49
CA ASN A 143 7.58 -6.65 -0.94
C ASN A 143 7.19 -5.46 -1.82
N THR A 144 8.13 -4.54 -2.05
CA THR A 144 7.88 -3.24 -2.70
C THR A 144 9.13 -2.65 -3.36
N ALA A 145 8.96 -1.56 -4.09
CA ALA A 145 10.02 -0.69 -4.58
C ALA A 145 9.66 0.79 -4.41
N ALA A 146 10.68 1.63 -4.19
CA ALA A 146 10.57 3.09 -4.23
C ALA A 146 11.76 3.70 -5.02
N PHE A 147 12.21 2.99 -6.02
CA PHE A 147 13.37 3.33 -6.87
C PHE A 147 13.11 2.87 -8.30
N THR A 148 13.82 3.46 -9.24
CA THR A 148 13.72 3.13 -10.66
C THR A 148 14.28 1.72 -10.93
N ASP A 149 13.53 0.91 -11.64
CA ASP A 149 13.95 -0.41 -12.12
C ASP A 149 13.29 -0.71 -13.47
N THR A 150 13.92 -1.55 -14.27
CA THR A 150 13.39 -1.98 -15.58
C THR A 150 12.78 -3.38 -15.53
N PHE A 151 12.86 -4.05 -14.37
CA PHE A 151 12.25 -5.35 -14.20
C PHE A 151 10.72 -5.21 -14.03
N ILE A 152 9.99 -5.92 -14.87
CA ILE A 152 8.54 -6.09 -14.76
C ILE A 152 8.16 -7.53 -15.14
N PRO A 153 7.36 -8.24 -14.34
CA PRO A 153 6.87 -9.56 -14.71
C PRO A 153 6.10 -9.54 -16.03
N LYS A 154 6.33 -10.52 -16.90
CA LYS A 154 5.68 -10.60 -18.22
C LYS A 154 4.14 -10.47 -18.15
N ARG A 155 3.53 -11.03 -17.11
CA ARG A 155 2.07 -10.99 -16.88
C ARG A 155 1.58 -9.58 -16.59
N ILE A 156 2.33 -8.81 -15.79
CA ILE A 156 2.01 -7.40 -15.51
C ILE A 156 2.25 -6.56 -16.76
N ASN A 157 3.34 -6.84 -17.49
CA ASN A 157 3.64 -6.14 -18.75
C ASN A 157 2.53 -6.34 -19.81
N LEU A 158 1.88 -7.50 -19.85
CA LEU A 158 0.71 -7.73 -20.70
C LEU A 158 -0.44 -6.76 -20.37
N CYS A 159 -0.67 -6.48 -19.09
CA CYS A 159 -1.69 -5.52 -18.65
C CYS A 159 -1.32 -4.05 -18.95
N LYS A 160 -0.06 -3.76 -19.32
CA LYS A 160 0.39 -2.43 -19.79
C LYS A 160 0.20 -2.19 -21.28
N LEU A 161 -0.08 -3.23 -22.06
CA LEU A 161 -0.18 -3.09 -23.51
C LEU A 161 -1.19 -1.99 -23.88
N PRO A 162 -0.82 -1.07 -24.79
CA PRO A 162 -1.76 -0.09 -25.31
C PRO A 162 -3.00 -0.76 -25.91
N VAL A 163 -4.17 -0.14 -25.76
CA VAL A 163 -5.46 -0.59 -26.31
C VAL A 163 -6.02 -1.86 -25.64
N VAL A 164 -5.21 -2.86 -25.34
CA VAL A 164 -5.66 -4.18 -24.84
C VAL A 164 -5.60 -4.28 -23.30
N GLY A 165 -4.57 -3.72 -22.68
CA GLY A 165 -4.29 -3.91 -21.24
C GLY A 165 -5.39 -3.38 -20.33
N GLU A 166 -5.79 -2.12 -20.50
CA GLU A 166 -6.85 -1.52 -19.68
C GLU A 166 -8.21 -2.23 -19.85
N PRO A 167 -8.70 -2.53 -21.08
CA PRO A 167 -9.90 -3.35 -21.24
C PRO A 167 -9.82 -4.73 -20.58
N MET A 168 -8.70 -5.43 -20.67
CA MET A 168 -8.51 -6.72 -20.01
C MET A 168 -8.66 -6.59 -18.48
N VAL A 169 -7.97 -5.63 -17.88
CA VAL A 169 -8.02 -5.41 -16.44
C VAL A 169 -9.43 -5.02 -15.99
N ARG A 170 -10.08 -4.11 -16.73
CA ARG A 170 -11.37 -3.55 -16.30
C ARG A 170 -12.55 -4.44 -16.65
N ALA A 171 -12.63 -5.01 -17.85
CA ALA A 171 -13.76 -5.84 -18.27
C ALA A 171 -13.73 -7.23 -17.62
N PHE A 172 -12.57 -7.87 -17.60
CA PHE A 172 -12.42 -9.27 -17.14
C PHE A 172 -11.83 -9.42 -15.73
N ASN A 173 -11.58 -8.29 -15.02
CA ASN A 173 -10.89 -8.29 -13.73
C ASN A 173 -9.54 -9.03 -13.78
N ALA A 174 -8.83 -8.90 -14.90
CA ALA A 174 -7.61 -9.66 -15.19
C ALA A 174 -6.39 -9.23 -14.33
N PHE A 175 -6.60 -8.45 -13.30
CA PHE A 175 -5.56 -8.07 -12.33
C PHE A 175 -5.94 -8.42 -10.89
N ALA A 176 -7.05 -7.89 -10.36
CA ALA A 176 -7.43 -8.14 -8.96
C ALA A 176 -7.87 -9.59 -8.72
N TRP A 177 -8.57 -10.23 -9.67
CA TRP A 177 -8.98 -11.63 -9.49
C TRP A 177 -7.78 -12.59 -9.51
N PRO A 178 -6.83 -12.54 -10.47
CA PRO A 178 -5.64 -13.39 -10.42
C PRO A 178 -4.76 -13.14 -9.20
N ALA A 179 -4.68 -11.92 -8.69
CA ALA A 179 -3.89 -11.62 -7.50
C ALA A 179 -4.34 -12.48 -6.29
N THR A 180 -5.61 -12.84 -6.19
CA THR A 180 -6.13 -13.65 -5.07
C THR A 180 -5.59 -15.09 -5.00
N PHE A 181 -4.88 -15.57 -6.01
CA PHE A 181 -4.23 -16.90 -6.02
C PHE A 181 -2.81 -16.88 -6.54
N MET A 182 -2.38 -15.80 -7.20
CA MET A 182 -1.01 -15.67 -7.68
C MET A 182 -0.10 -14.93 -6.71
N ALA A 183 -0.67 -14.03 -5.90
CA ALA A 183 0.08 -13.24 -4.95
C ALA A 183 0.32 -13.97 -3.61
N VAL A 184 -0.29 -15.11 -3.42
CA VAL A 184 -0.19 -15.95 -2.22
C VAL A 184 0.45 -17.30 -2.52
N ASN A 185 1.13 -17.85 -1.52
CA ASN A 185 1.66 -19.23 -1.57
C ASN A 185 0.66 -20.26 -1.03
N LYS A 186 -0.27 -19.82 -0.15
CA LYS A 186 -1.35 -20.64 0.40
C LYS A 186 -2.71 -20.14 -0.13
N PRO A 187 -3.65 -21.05 -0.51
CA PRO A 187 -4.97 -20.63 -0.97
C PRO A 187 -5.70 -19.77 0.06
N LEU A 188 -6.21 -18.62 -0.36
CA LEU A 188 -7.03 -17.77 0.51
C LEU A 188 -8.38 -18.41 0.83
N PRO A 189 -8.87 -18.33 2.09
CA PRO A 189 -10.24 -18.63 2.43
C PRO A 189 -11.23 -17.84 1.55
N LYS A 190 -12.38 -18.44 1.24
CA LYS A 190 -13.39 -17.79 0.38
C LYS A 190 -13.81 -16.41 0.87
N THR A 191 -13.96 -16.24 2.18
CA THR A 191 -14.28 -14.95 2.82
C THR A 191 -13.19 -13.91 2.57
N ILE A 192 -11.94 -14.28 2.80
CA ILE A 192 -10.80 -13.36 2.58
C ILE A 192 -10.66 -12.98 1.09
N LYS A 193 -10.81 -13.97 0.20
CA LYS A 193 -10.84 -13.72 -1.24
C LYS A 193 -11.96 -12.75 -1.62
N SER A 194 -13.15 -12.90 -1.06
CA SER A 194 -14.28 -11.99 -1.32
C SER A 194 -13.98 -10.57 -0.81
N GLY A 195 -13.26 -10.43 0.31
CA GLY A 195 -12.84 -9.13 0.84
C GLY A 195 -11.90 -8.39 -0.10
N TYR A 196 -10.89 -9.07 -0.67
CA TYR A 196 -10.02 -8.46 -1.67
C TYR A 196 -10.73 -8.02 -2.93
N LEU A 197 -11.77 -8.76 -3.36
CA LEU A 197 -12.50 -8.50 -4.59
C LEU A 197 -13.66 -7.52 -4.43
N LEU A 198 -14.10 -7.26 -3.20
CA LEU A 198 -15.26 -6.41 -2.90
C LEU A 198 -15.24 -5.05 -3.60
N PRO A 199 -14.12 -4.30 -3.64
CA PRO A 199 -14.09 -2.99 -4.26
C PRO A 199 -14.06 -3.01 -5.79
N TYR A 200 -13.87 -4.19 -6.42
CA TYR A 200 -13.56 -4.37 -7.85
C TYR A 200 -14.64 -5.18 -8.58
N ASP A 201 -15.91 -4.98 -8.22
CA ASP A 201 -17.06 -5.75 -8.66
C ASP A 201 -17.49 -5.49 -10.12
N ASN A 202 -17.17 -4.32 -10.67
CA ASN A 202 -17.57 -3.92 -12.03
C ASN A 202 -16.47 -3.18 -12.78
N TYR A 203 -16.71 -2.87 -14.07
CA TYR A 203 -15.78 -2.21 -14.97
C TYR A 203 -15.30 -0.85 -14.44
N GLN A 204 -16.21 -0.01 -13.94
CA GLN A 204 -15.89 1.33 -13.44
C GLN A 204 -15.03 1.26 -12.21
N ASN A 205 -15.34 0.35 -11.30
CA ASN A 205 -14.64 0.19 -10.03
C ASN A 205 -13.22 -0.39 -10.14
N ARG A 206 -12.81 -0.85 -11.33
CA ARG A 206 -11.46 -1.37 -11.62
C ARG A 206 -10.54 -0.35 -12.29
N ILE A 207 -10.92 0.92 -12.35
CA ILE A 207 -10.11 1.93 -13.03
C ILE A 207 -8.72 2.06 -12.42
N ALA A 208 -8.60 2.16 -11.09
CA ALA A 208 -7.30 2.30 -10.46
C ALA A 208 -6.40 1.09 -10.67
N THR A 209 -6.95 -0.14 -10.68
CA THR A 209 -6.14 -1.34 -10.92
C THR A 209 -5.45 -1.30 -12.29
N ALA A 210 -6.10 -0.73 -13.31
CA ALA A 210 -5.50 -0.51 -14.62
C ALA A 210 -4.55 0.69 -14.63
N ARG A 211 -4.91 1.79 -13.96
CA ARG A 211 -4.10 3.01 -13.92
C ARG A 211 -2.78 2.81 -13.19
N PHE A 212 -2.76 2.12 -12.07
CA PHE A 212 -1.52 1.76 -11.37
C PHE A 212 -0.58 0.92 -12.25
N VAL A 213 -1.11 -0.07 -12.98
CA VAL A 213 -0.28 -0.85 -13.91
C VAL A 213 0.28 0.04 -15.01
N LYS A 214 -0.53 0.95 -15.56
CA LYS A 214 -0.11 1.88 -16.60
C LYS A 214 0.95 2.86 -16.09
N ASP A 215 0.87 3.27 -14.81
CA ASP A 215 1.77 4.24 -14.19
C ASP A 215 3.14 3.67 -13.79
N ILE A 216 3.40 2.35 -13.94
CA ILE A 216 4.74 1.77 -13.72
C ILE A 216 5.73 2.37 -14.72
N PRO A 217 6.73 3.16 -14.28
CA PRO A 217 7.67 3.79 -15.21
C PRO A 217 8.76 2.80 -15.65
N MET A 218 8.83 2.51 -16.96
CA MET A 218 9.81 1.58 -17.51
C MET A 218 11.03 2.28 -18.14
N ASN A 219 10.99 3.59 -18.28
CA ASN A 219 12.07 4.41 -18.80
C ASN A 219 11.86 5.88 -18.43
N ASP A 220 12.86 6.71 -18.69
CA ASP A 220 12.91 8.14 -18.35
C ASP A 220 11.91 9.02 -19.10
N LYS A 221 11.28 8.53 -20.17
CA LYS A 221 10.21 9.25 -20.90
C LYS A 221 8.84 9.12 -20.22
N HIS A 222 8.71 8.21 -19.27
CA HIS A 222 7.44 8.04 -18.55
C HIS A 222 7.23 9.19 -17.55
N PRO A 223 6.04 9.82 -17.49
CA PRO A 223 5.79 10.98 -16.61
C PRO A 223 6.15 10.73 -15.14
N THR A 224 5.88 9.53 -14.63
CA THR A 224 6.14 9.13 -13.24
C THR A 224 7.61 8.88 -12.93
N TRP A 225 8.47 8.72 -13.96
CA TRP A 225 9.90 8.43 -13.77
C TRP A 225 10.61 9.50 -12.95
N ALA A 226 10.37 10.77 -13.24
CA ALA A 226 10.98 11.88 -12.52
C ALA A 226 10.63 11.84 -11.03
N THR A 227 9.35 11.68 -10.70
CA THR A 227 8.88 11.56 -9.30
C THR A 227 9.52 10.36 -8.60
N LEU A 228 9.56 9.19 -9.26
CA LEU A 228 10.18 8.00 -8.67
C LEU A 228 11.69 8.18 -8.47
N LYS A 229 12.36 8.89 -9.39
CA LYS A 229 13.79 9.19 -9.28
C LYS A 229 14.10 10.17 -8.15
N GLU A 230 13.24 11.17 -7.94
CA GLU A 230 13.33 12.06 -6.78
C GLU A 230 13.19 11.29 -5.46
N ILE A 231 12.23 10.36 -5.39
CA ILE A 231 12.06 9.48 -4.23
C ILE A 231 13.32 8.64 -4.00
N GLU A 232 13.81 7.95 -5.04
CA GLU A 232 15.03 7.14 -4.99
C GLU A 232 16.21 7.93 -4.43
N ASN A 233 16.44 9.14 -4.95
CA ASN A 233 17.52 10.02 -4.50
C ASN A 233 17.36 10.45 -3.03
N GLY A 234 16.11 10.56 -2.56
CA GLY A 234 15.79 10.95 -1.18
C GLY A 234 15.87 9.82 -0.17
N LEU A 235 15.82 8.54 -0.58
CA LEU A 235 15.70 7.40 0.35
C LEU A 235 16.75 7.41 1.45
N LYS A 236 18.02 7.66 1.12
CA LYS A 236 19.11 7.71 2.12
C LYS A 236 18.97 8.83 3.14
N GLY A 237 18.17 9.85 2.84
CA GLY A 237 17.84 10.94 3.76
C GLY A 237 16.65 10.64 4.69
N LEU A 238 15.99 9.50 4.54
CA LEU A 238 14.96 9.05 5.47
C LEU A 238 15.61 8.41 6.70
N GLU A 239 15.70 9.18 7.76
CA GLU A 239 16.18 8.70 9.06
C GLU A 239 15.17 7.74 9.71
N GLY A 240 15.47 7.29 10.92
CA GLY A 240 14.67 6.31 11.64
C GLY A 240 15.03 4.87 11.33
N LYS A 241 14.62 3.96 12.21
CA LYS A 241 14.92 2.53 12.09
C LYS A 241 14.13 1.90 10.95
N LYS A 242 14.70 0.90 10.27
CA LYS A 242 14.05 0.17 9.19
C LYS A 242 13.95 -1.31 9.49
N LEU A 243 12.81 -1.90 9.13
CA LEU A 243 12.59 -3.35 9.09
C LEU A 243 12.17 -3.72 7.66
N ILE A 244 12.89 -4.64 7.03
CA ILE A 244 12.61 -5.12 5.67
C ILE A 244 12.15 -6.57 5.78
N LEU A 245 10.85 -6.81 5.48
CA LEU A 245 10.25 -8.14 5.46
C LEU A 245 9.92 -8.54 4.04
N TRP A 246 10.27 -9.75 3.66
CA TRP A 246 10.14 -10.17 2.26
C TRP A 246 9.62 -11.58 2.10
N GLY A 247 8.53 -11.74 1.35
CA GLY A 247 8.11 -13.04 0.87
C GLY A 247 9.02 -13.50 -0.27
N GLU A 248 9.77 -14.58 -0.07
CA GLU A 248 10.78 -15.07 -1.02
C GLU A 248 10.16 -15.54 -2.35
N LYS A 249 8.90 -16.02 -2.30
CA LYS A 249 8.16 -16.52 -3.46
C LYS A 249 7.41 -15.43 -4.24
N ASP A 250 7.65 -14.17 -3.94
CA ASP A 250 7.05 -13.06 -4.68
C ASP A 250 7.58 -13.02 -6.11
N PHE A 251 6.66 -13.15 -7.07
CA PHE A 251 6.99 -13.07 -8.49
C PHE A 251 7.07 -11.64 -9.03
N CYS A 252 6.49 -10.66 -8.28
CA CYS A 252 6.52 -9.24 -8.63
C CYS A 252 7.79 -8.57 -8.13
N PHE A 253 7.97 -8.57 -6.81
CA PHE A 253 9.14 -8.01 -6.15
C PHE A 253 10.05 -9.16 -5.71
N THR A 254 10.82 -9.67 -6.67
CA THR A 254 11.75 -10.78 -6.46
C THR A 254 12.84 -10.41 -5.44
N PRO A 255 13.67 -11.36 -4.95
CA PRO A 255 14.79 -11.08 -4.06
C PRO A 255 15.78 -10.02 -4.56
N HIS A 256 15.77 -9.69 -5.86
CA HIS A 256 16.51 -8.54 -6.41
C HIS A 256 16.11 -7.22 -5.73
N PHE A 257 14.82 -6.95 -5.57
CA PHE A 257 14.33 -5.73 -4.91
C PHE A 257 14.66 -5.70 -3.42
N PHE A 258 14.61 -6.85 -2.74
CA PHE A 258 15.06 -6.96 -1.35
C PHE A 258 16.53 -6.54 -1.18
N LYS A 259 17.42 -7.03 -2.06
CA LYS A 259 18.84 -6.64 -2.05
C LYS A 259 19.02 -5.15 -2.29
N ARG A 260 18.29 -4.56 -3.24
CA ARG A 260 18.35 -3.12 -3.49
C ARG A 260 17.90 -2.29 -2.28
N TRP A 261 16.91 -2.73 -1.52
CA TRP A 261 16.56 -2.06 -0.27
C TRP A 261 17.68 -2.12 0.76
N LEU A 262 18.42 -3.23 0.87
CA LEU A 262 19.59 -3.34 1.74
C LEU A 262 20.75 -2.45 1.28
N ASP A 263 20.89 -2.17 -0.03
CA ASP A 263 21.87 -1.19 -0.52
C ASP A 263 21.54 0.25 -0.07
N PHE A 264 20.25 0.58 0.08
CA PHE A 264 19.83 1.87 0.64
C PHE A 264 19.95 1.91 2.16
N TYR A 265 19.64 0.81 2.84
CA TYR A 265 19.58 0.71 4.29
C TYR A 265 20.36 -0.51 4.81
N PRO A 266 21.71 -0.48 4.76
CA PRO A 266 22.54 -1.62 5.16
C PRO A 266 22.39 -1.98 6.65
N GLU A 267 22.00 -1.03 7.49
CA GLU A 267 21.77 -1.23 8.93
C GLU A 267 20.33 -1.68 9.25
N ALA A 268 19.48 -1.88 8.24
CA ALA A 268 18.10 -2.30 8.46
C ALA A 268 18.05 -3.72 9.04
N GLN A 269 17.15 -3.93 9.99
CA GLN A 269 16.75 -5.29 10.32
C GLN A 269 16.04 -5.90 9.11
N SER A 270 16.35 -7.14 8.78
CA SER A 270 15.74 -7.76 7.60
C SER A 270 15.44 -9.22 7.82
N GLN A 271 14.35 -9.70 7.24
CA GLN A 271 13.94 -11.10 7.27
C GLN A 271 13.30 -11.52 5.96
N MET A 272 13.88 -12.56 5.32
CA MET A 272 13.25 -13.27 4.22
C MET A 272 12.33 -14.36 4.78
N LEU A 273 11.10 -14.47 4.25
CA LEU A 273 10.08 -15.43 4.63
C LEU A 273 9.95 -16.47 3.50
N PRO A 274 10.55 -17.67 3.64
CA PRO A 274 10.68 -18.64 2.54
C PRO A 274 9.35 -19.24 2.09
N ASN A 275 8.31 -19.15 2.91
CA ASN A 275 6.98 -19.68 2.59
C ASN A 275 5.95 -18.61 2.23
N ALA A 276 6.37 -17.35 2.11
CA ALA A 276 5.48 -16.25 1.75
C ALA A 276 5.69 -15.79 0.30
N GLY A 277 4.60 -15.48 -0.36
CA GLY A 277 4.55 -14.78 -1.64
C GLY A 277 4.42 -13.26 -1.46
N HIS A 278 3.81 -12.62 -2.44
CA HIS A 278 3.59 -11.18 -2.43
C HIS A 278 2.68 -10.72 -1.26
N TYR A 279 1.63 -11.48 -0.94
CA TYR A 279 0.76 -11.18 0.21
C TYR A 279 1.27 -11.88 1.48
N LEU A 280 2.46 -11.47 1.95
CA LEU A 280 3.11 -12.09 3.11
C LEU A 280 2.26 -12.03 4.39
N LEU A 281 1.37 -11.05 4.53
CA LEU A 281 0.43 -10.95 5.65
C LEU A 281 -0.67 -12.03 5.62
N GLU A 282 -0.90 -12.65 4.45
CA GLU A 282 -1.83 -13.78 4.31
C GLU A 282 -1.11 -15.13 4.42
N ASP A 283 0.10 -15.23 3.88
CA ASP A 283 0.86 -16.48 3.88
C ASP A 283 1.48 -16.81 5.24
N GLU A 284 2.05 -15.81 5.91
CA GLU A 284 2.75 -15.94 7.20
C GLU A 284 2.30 -14.85 8.20
N PRO A 285 0.98 -14.76 8.53
CA PRO A 285 0.41 -13.67 9.31
C PRO A 285 1.02 -13.55 10.70
N GLN A 286 1.15 -14.68 11.44
CA GLN A 286 1.64 -14.67 12.80
C GLN A 286 3.13 -14.30 12.87
N GLN A 287 3.94 -14.83 11.95
CA GLN A 287 5.37 -14.54 11.93
C GLN A 287 5.62 -13.09 11.58
N THR A 288 4.93 -12.56 10.55
CA THR A 288 5.05 -11.17 10.13
C THR A 288 4.60 -10.21 11.23
N GLU A 289 3.45 -10.49 11.86
CA GLU A 289 2.94 -9.70 12.99
C GLU A 289 3.92 -9.67 14.16
N ASN A 290 4.53 -10.81 14.52
CA ASN A 290 5.49 -10.90 15.62
C ASN A 290 6.76 -10.10 15.33
N LEU A 291 7.30 -10.18 14.09
CA LEU A 291 8.48 -9.43 13.67
C LEU A 291 8.22 -7.92 13.74
N ILE A 292 7.10 -7.44 13.22
CA ILE A 292 6.69 -6.03 13.27
C ILE A 292 6.50 -5.58 14.73
N SER A 293 5.82 -6.40 15.55
CA SER A 293 5.57 -6.08 16.97
C SER A 293 6.88 -5.98 17.78
N THR A 294 7.84 -6.88 17.52
CA THR A 294 9.15 -6.84 18.15
C THR A 294 9.93 -5.59 17.74
N PHE A 295 9.89 -5.24 16.46
CA PHE A 295 10.55 -4.07 15.92
C PHE A 295 9.98 -2.76 16.52
N PHE A 296 8.66 -2.64 16.65
CA PHE A 296 8.05 -1.42 17.23
C PHE A 296 8.28 -1.27 18.74
N LYS A 297 8.59 -2.35 19.48
CA LYS A 297 8.93 -2.29 20.91
C LYS A 297 10.36 -1.81 21.18
N GLN A 298 11.24 -1.84 20.20
CA GLN A 298 12.62 -1.37 20.36
C GLN A 298 12.64 0.15 20.53
N VAL A 299 13.38 0.63 21.50
CA VAL A 299 13.62 2.07 21.77
C VAL A 299 14.61 2.64 20.76
#